data_5ac70fb5c8b7c9bc574ffaebca991fbf
#
_entry.id   5ac70fb5c8b7c9bc574ffaebca991fbf
#
_cell.length_a   1.000
_cell.length_b   1.000
_cell.length_c   1.000
_cell.angle_alpha   90.00
_cell.angle_beta   90.00
_cell.angle_gamma   90.00
#
_symmetry.space_group_name_H-M   'P 1'
#
loop_
_entity.id
_entity.type
_entity.pdbx_description
1 polymer ?
#
loop_
_entity_poly.entity_id
_entity_poly.type
_entity_poly.pdbx_seq_one_letter_code
_entity_poly.pdbx_strand_id
1 'polypeptide(L)'
;MNPPRVFISYSHDSASHKEWVLNFATTLRNRGIDAVLDQWDLKPGDDLPHFMETELSRSDFVIMVCTESYVEKANAGQGGVGYEKMIMTSSLLKKIDNSKVIPIIRQTSKADVPTFLGTKIYIDFSNDKDEEYNLDELLRTLLNAPLFEKPQIGSNPFTPMNQSNPDR
;
A
#
# COMPACT_ATOMS: atom_id res chain seq x y z
N MET A 1 11.04 -18.33 -0.09
CA MET A 1 10.48 -17.10 -0.67
C MET A 1 11.01 -15.87 0.03
N ASN A 2 11.33 -14.84 -0.74
CA ASN A 2 11.75 -13.58 -0.15
C ASN A 2 10.55 -12.84 0.46
N PRO A 3 10.73 -12.19 1.61
CA PRO A 3 9.67 -11.33 2.14
C PRO A 3 9.29 -10.24 1.13
N PRO A 4 8.01 -9.86 1.04
CA PRO A 4 7.63 -8.76 0.17
C PRO A 4 8.24 -7.46 0.67
N ARG A 5 8.80 -6.69 -0.26
CA ARG A 5 9.39 -5.40 0.03
C ARG A 5 8.32 -4.32 -0.08
N VAL A 6 8.14 -3.57 0.98
CA VAL A 6 7.06 -2.59 1.09
C VAL A 6 7.62 -1.23 1.47
N PHE A 7 7.42 -0.25 0.61
CA PHE A 7 7.82 1.12 0.87
C PHE A 7 6.69 1.88 1.55
N ILE A 8 7.00 2.58 2.64
CA ILE A 8 6.01 3.35 3.40
C ILE A 8 6.15 4.82 3.08
N SER A 9 5.12 5.37 2.45
CA SER A 9 5.00 6.78 2.11
C SER A 9 4.07 7.46 3.11
N TYR A 10 4.54 8.51 3.77
CA TYR A 10 3.76 9.22 4.78
C TYR A 10 4.26 10.66 4.90
N SER A 11 3.47 11.51 5.55
CA SER A 11 3.85 12.90 5.82
C SER A 11 4.30 13.07 7.27
N HIS A 12 5.25 13.96 7.50
CA HIS A 12 5.80 14.24 8.82
C HIS A 12 4.91 15.27 9.56
N ASP A 13 3.66 14.88 9.84
CA ASP A 13 2.66 15.78 10.39
C ASP A 13 2.99 16.26 11.81
N SER A 14 3.48 15.34 12.63
CA SER A 14 3.77 15.59 14.04
C SER A 14 4.71 14.51 14.56
N ALA A 15 5.27 14.72 15.75
CA ALA A 15 6.11 13.72 16.41
C ALA A 15 5.30 12.46 16.73
N SER A 16 4.04 12.61 17.14
CA SER A 16 3.20 11.45 17.45
C SER A 16 2.85 10.65 16.21
N HIS A 17 2.61 11.31 15.08
CA HIS A 17 2.34 10.62 13.83
C HIS A 17 3.58 9.87 13.32
N LYS A 18 4.75 10.49 13.40
CA LYS A 18 6.03 9.83 13.04
C LYS A 18 6.26 8.59 13.89
N GLU A 19 5.95 8.66 15.18
CA GLU A 19 6.04 7.52 16.07
C GLU A 19 5.04 6.42 15.72
N TRP A 20 3.82 6.79 15.38
CA TRP A 20 2.83 5.81 14.93
C TRP A 20 3.32 5.06 13.70
N VAL A 21 3.85 5.78 12.71
CA VAL A 21 4.38 5.17 11.48
C VAL A 21 5.58 4.28 11.79
N LEU A 22 6.46 4.72 12.68
CA LEU A 22 7.62 3.91 13.10
C LEU A 22 7.15 2.59 13.72
N ASN A 23 6.18 2.64 14.62
CA ASN A 23 5.62 1.46 15.27
C ASN A 23 4.90 0.54 14.29
N PHE A 24 4.17 1.13 13.37
CA PHE A 24 3.49 0.41 12.30
C PHE A 24 4.50 -0.35 11.42
N ALA A 25 5.54 0.33 10.96
CA ALA A 25 6.58 -0.27 10.15
C ALA A 25 7.34 -1.36 10.91
N THR A 26 7.61 -1.14 12.19
CA THR A 26 8.24 -2.13 13.06
C THR A 26 7.39 -3.39 13.16
N THR A 27 6.09 -3.23 13.34
CA THR A 27 5.15 -4.36 13.40
C THR A 27 5.15 -5.13 12.09
N LEU A 28 5.16 -4.44 10.95
CA LEU A 28 5.23 -5.11 9.66
C LEU A 28 6.51 -5.96 9.53
N ARG A 29 7.65 -5.41 9.93
CA ARG A 29 8.91 -6.17 9.88
C ARG A 29 8.85 -7.39 10.79
N ASN A 30 8.31 -7.25 11.98
CA ASN A 30 8.18 -8.36 12.92
C ASN A 30 7.25 -9.46 12.42
N ARG A 31 6.42 -9.16 11.43
CA ARG A 31 5.44 -10.11 10.86
C ARG A 31 5.76 -10.52 9.43
N GLY A 32 7.01 -10.42 9.02
CA GLY A 32 7.48 -11.00 7.77
C GLY A 32 7.50 -10.08 6.57
N ILE A 33 7.34 -8.78 6.77
CA ILE A 33 7.36 -7.79 5.68
C ILE A 33 8.70 -7.06 5.70
N ASP A 34 9.35 -6.94 4.54
CA ASP A 34 10.55 -6.11 4.38
C ASP A 34 10.12 -4.66 4.19
N ALA A 35 9.70 -4.02 5.29
CA ALA A 35 9.26 -2.64 5.27
C ALA A 35 10.45 -1.70 5.18
N VAL A 36 10.35 -0.73 4.27
CA VAL A 36 11.33 0.34 4.07
C VAL A 36 10.74 1.63 4.59
N LEU A 37 11.48 2.29 5.46
CA LEU A 37 11.03 3.51 6.12
C LEU A 37 12.16 4.53 6.11
N ASP A 38 11.87 5.78 5.80
CA ASP A 38 12.85 6.86 5.76
C ASP A 38 13.60 7.02 7.09
N GLN A 39 12.91 6.80 8.20
CA GLN A 39 13.52 6.91 9.53
C GLN A 39 14.66 5.89 9.76
N TRP A 40 14.67 4.81 9.01
CA TRP A 40 15.74 3.79 9.07
C TRP A 40 16.71 3.90 7.89
N ASP A 41 16.18 4.16 6.71
CA ASP A 41 16.86 3.91 5.45
C ASP A 41 17.38 5.17 4.76
N LEU A 42 16.96 6.34 5.21
CA LEU A 42 17.39 7.63 4.68
C LEU A 42 18.28 8.34 5.72
N LYS A 43 19.49 8.66 5.31
CA LYS A 43 20.52 9.23 6.21
C LYS A 43 20.93 10.62 5.74
N PRO A 44 21.48 11.46 6.63
CA PRO A 44 22.06 12.74 6.21
C PRO A 44 23.07 12.53 5.09
N GLY A 45 22.97 13.32 4.05
CA GLY A 45 23.79 13.18 2.84
C GLY A 45 23.11 12.42 1.72
N ASP A 46 22.07 11.66 2.00
CA ASP A 46 21.29 10.96 0.97
C ASP A 46 20.43 11.94 0.18
N ASP A 47 20.19 11.60 -1.07
CA ASP A 47 19.33 12.38 -1.96
C ASP A 47 17.91 11.87 -1.88
N LEU A 48 16.98 12.67 -1.36
CA LEU A 48 15.60 12.26 -1.15
C LEU A 48 14.88 11.87 -2.45
N PRO A 49 14.92 12.65 -3.54
CA PRO A 49 14.30 12.23 -4.79
C PRO A 49 14.81 10.89 -5.31
N HIS A 50 16.10 10.67 -5.23
CA HIS A 50 16.72 9.43 -5.68
C HIS A 50 16.25 8.24 -4.82
N PHE A 51 16.18 8.43 -3.50
CA PHE A 51 15.68 7.42 -2.56
C PHE A 51 14.23 7.04 -2.90
N MET A 52 13.37 8.04 -3.09
CA MET A 52 11.96 7.82 -3.43
C MET A 52 11.81 7.04 -4.74
N GLU A 53 12.49 7.47 -5.79
CA GLU A 53 12.39 6.82 -7.10
C GLU A 53 12.93 5.40 -7.07
N THR A 54 14.03 5.19 -6.36
CA THR A 54 14.65 3.86 -6.25
C THR A 54 13.73 2.91 -5.49
N GLU A 55 13.21 3.33 -4.35
CA GLU A 55 12.34 2.48 -3.54
C GLU A 55 10.99 2.21 -4.21
N LEU A 56 10.42 3.20 -4.88
CA LEU A 56 9.18 3.00 -5.63
C LEU A 56 9.33 1.95 -6.72
N SER A 57 10.48 1.91 -7.39
CA SER A 57 10.70 0.93 -8.45
C SER A 57 11.04 -0.46 -7.90
N ARG A 58 11.72 -0.55 -6.76
CA ARG A 58 12.18 -1.82 -6.18
C ARG A 58 11.12 -2.51 -5.33
N SER A 59 10.17 -1.78 -4.79
CA SER A 59 9.20 -2.32 -3.84
C SER A 59 8.11 -3.12 -4.54
N ASP A 60 7.68 -4.19 -3.89
CA ASP A 60 6.54 -4.98 -4.35
C ASP A 60 5.23 -4.24 -4.10
N PHE A 61 5.17 -3.47 -3.00
CA PHE A 61 4.01 -2.67 -2.63
C PHE A 61 4.46 -1.32 -2.10
N VAL A 62 3.58 -0.34 -2.23
CA VAL A 62 3.72 0.99 -1.63
C VAL A 62 2.51 1.23 -0.75
N ILE A 63 2.74 1.47 0.55
CA ILE A 63 1.66 1.85 1.46
C ILE A 63 1.68 3.36 1.59
N MET A 64 0.55 3.99 1.27
CA MET A 64 0.36 5.42 1.46
C MET A 64 -0.44 5.65 2.74
N VAL A 65 0.20 6.24 3.75
CA VAL A 65 -0.46 6.55 5.02
C VAL A 65 -1.14 7.89 4.89
N CYS A 66 -2.43 7.88 4.59
CA CYS A 66 -3.20 9.05 4.24
C CYS A 66 -3.82 9.71 5.47
N THR A 67 -3.10 10.67 6.05
CA THR A 67 -3.69 11.65 6.97
C THR A 67 -4.33 12.77 6.14
N GLU A 68 -5.08 13.65 6.80
CA GLU A 68 -5.65 14.82 6.12
C GLU A 68 -4.54 15.67 5.49
N SER A 69 -3.44 15.86 6.22
CA SER A 69 -2.28 16.61 5.73
C SER A 69 -1.62 15.93 4.53
N TYR A 70 -1.50 14.60 4.57
CA TYR A 70 -0.94 13.85 3.45
C TYR A 70 -1.76 14.05 2.17
N VAL A 71 -3.07 13.90 2.29
CA VAL A 71 -3.98 14.04 1.14
C VAL A 71 -3.89 15.45 0.54
N GLU A 72 -3.90 16.48 1.40
CA GLU A 72 -3.78 17.86 0.95
C GLU A 72 -2.47 18.10 0.20
N LYS A 73 -1.36 17.66 0.76
CA LYS A 73 -0.04 17.86 0.16
C LYS A 73 0.13 17.03 -1.13
N ALA A 74 -0.37 15.80 -1.15
CA ALA A 74 -0.31 14.95 -2.32
C ALA A 74 -1.12 15.55 -3.48
N ASN A 75 -2.31 16.09 -3.19
CA ASN A 75 -3.14 16.74 -4.19
C ASN A 75 -2.52 18.04 -4.71
N ALA A 76 -1.80 18.77 -3.87
CA ALA A 76 -1.13 20.02 -4.25
C ALA A 76 0.23 19.77 -4.91
N GLY A 77 0.78 18.59 -4.81
CA GLY A 77 2.13 18.26 -5.30
C GLY A 77 2.22 18.35 -6.82
N GLN A 78 2.97 19.31 -7.31
CA GLN A 78 3.22 19.47 -8.74
C GLN A 78 4.68 19.87 -8.93
N GLY A 79 5.30 19.33 -9.97
CA GLY A 79 6.62 19.75 -10.45
C GLY A 79 7.68 19.87 -9.40
N GLY A 80 8.25 19.00 -8.81
CA GLY A 80 9.39 19.04 -7.91
C GLY A 80 9.09 19.29 -6.44
N VAL A 81 7.88 19.70 -6.12
CA VAL A 81 7.45 19.88 -4.72
C VAL A 81 7.12 18.54 -4.07
N GLY A 82 6.89 17.52 -4.89
CA GLY A 82 6.36 16.23 -4.46
C GLY A 82 7.29 15.37 -3.64
N TYR A 83 8.56 15.68 -3.61
CA TYR A 83 9.51 14.86 -2.85
C TYR A 83 9.58 15.23 -1.37
N GLU A 84 8.90 16.30 -1.01
CA GLU A 84 8.92 16.74 0.36
C GLU A 84 8.30 15.69 1.27
N LYS A 85 9.07 15.26 2.26
CA LYS A 85 8.60 14.39 3.36
C LYS A 85 7.96 13.08 2.93
N MET A 86 8.52 12.45 1.90
CA MET A 86 8.12 11.09 1.49
C MET A 86 6.71 10.99 0.92
N ILE A 87 6.18 12.07 0.38
CA ILE A 87 4.81 12.12 -0.14
C ILE A 87 4.76 11.70 -1.61
N MET A 88 3.87 10.78 -1.94
CA MET A 88 3.58 10.39 -3.31
C MET A 88 2.82 11.50 -4.03
N THR A 89 3.18 11.73 -5.29
CA THR A 89 2.44 12.64 -6.17
C THR A 89 1.90 11.88 -7.37
N SER A 90 1.03 12.50 -8.13
CA SER A 90 0.53 11.89 -9.37
C SER A 90 1.65 11.59 -10.35
N SER A 91 2.67 12.47 -10.40
CA SER A 91 3.82 12.30 -11.28
C SER A 91 4.65 11.06 -10.88
N LEU A 92 4.85 10.83 -9.59
CA LEU A 92 5.54 9.63 -9.10
C LEU A 92 4.71 8.36 -9.35
N LEU A 93 3.40 8.45 -9.16
CA LEU A 93 2.51 7.31 -9.36
C LEU A 93 2.55 6.82 -10.81
N LYS A 94 2.70 7.73 -11.78
CA LYS A 94 2.79 7.36 -13.21
C LYS A 94 4.04 6.56 -13.54
N LYS A 95 5.06 6.58 -12.69
CA LYS A 95 6.32 5.87 -12.91
C LYS A 95 6.28 4.43 -12.42
N ILE A 96 5.22 4.02 -11.73
CA ILE A 96 5.12 2.68 -11.16
C ILE A 96 3.79 2.04 -11.56
N ASP A 97 3.70 0.73 -11.31
CA ASP A 97 2.45 0.00 -11.46
C ASP A 97 1.48 0.42 -10.33
N ASN A 98 0.37 1.03 -10.71
CA ASN A 98 -0.64 1.52 -9.78
C ASN A 98 -1.22 0.40 -8.89
N SER A 99 -1.21 -0.84 -9.36
CA SER A 99 -1.72 -1.97 -8.58
C SER A 99 -0.88 -2.27 -7.33
N LYS A 100 0.34 -1.78 -7.26
CA LYS A 100 1.21 -1.92 -6.08
C LYS A 100 0.79 -1.03 -4.91
N VAL A 101 0.00 0.01 -5.15
CA VAL A 101 -0.29 1.04 -4.15
C VAL A 101 -1.47 0.64 -3.29
N ILE A 102 -1.26 0.63 -1.98
CA ILE A 102 -2.30 0.34 -1.00
C ILE A 102 -2.44 1.57 -0.11
N PRO A 103 -3.56 2.31 -0.20
CA PRO A 103 -3.79 3.42 0.73
C PRO A 103 -4.33 2.91 2.05
N ILE A 104 -3.82 3.47 3.15
CA ILE A 104 -4.43 3.32 4.48
C ILE A 104 -4.78 4.71 4.99
N ILE A 105 -5.82 4.80 5.80
CA ILE A 105 -6.36 6.08 6.27
C ILE A 105 -6.12 6.24 7.77
N ARG A 106 -5.65 7.42 8.16
CA ARG A 106 -5.60 7.87 9.55
C ARG A 106 -6.11 9.31 9.60
N GLN A 107 -7.42 9.44 9.72
CA GLN A 107 -8.09 10.74 9.67
C GLN A 107 -9.16 10.82 10.76
N THR A 108 -9.44 12.03 11.22
CA THR A 108 -10.42 12.25 12.30
C THR A 108 -11.79 12.67 11.77
N SER A 109 -11.84 13.35 10.63
CA SER A 109 -13.09 13.96 10.13
C SER A 109 -13.54 13.43 8.79
N LYS A 110 -12.65 12.76 8.05
CA LYS A 110 -12.93 12.29 6.69
C LYS A 110 -12.30 10.92 6.48
N ALA A 111 -12.64 10.31 5.36
CA ALA A 111 -11.98 9.11 4.88
C ALA A 111 -11.63 9.34 3.40
N ASP A 112 -10.64 10.18 3.15
CA ASP A 112 -10.23 10.59 1.81
C ASP A 112 -8.88 10.02 1.44
N VAL A 113 -8.69 9.76 0.16
CA VAL A 113 -7.39 9.45 -0.43
C VAL A 113 -7.06 10.55 -1.45
N PRO A 114 -5.78 10.68 -1.86
CA PRO A 114 -5.45 11.62 -2.93
C PRO A 114 -6.31 11.40 -4.18
N THR A 115 -6.71 12.48 -4.83
CA THR A 115 -7.64 12.41 -5.96
C THR A 115 -7.13 11.56 -7.11
N PHE A 116 -5.81 11.50 -7.29
CA PHE A 116 -5.22 10.68 -8.37
C PHE A 116 -5.33 9.17 -8.14
N LEU A 117 -5.73 8.72 -6.95
CA LEU A 117 -6.02 7.31 -6.71
C LEU A 117 -7.45 6.92 -7.11
N GLY A 118 -8.32 7.91 -7.34
CA GLY A 118 -9.70 7.67 -7.74
C GLY A 118 -10.49 6.88 -6.70
N THR A 119 -11.05 5.76 -7.10
CA THR A 119 -11.89 4.93 -6.23
C THR A 119 -11.15 3.72 -5.66
N LYS A 120 -9.84 3.82 -5.52
CA LYS A 120 -9.02 2.72 -5.00
C LYS A 120 -9.47 2.33 -3.59
N ILE A 121 -9.56 1.04 -3.34
CA ILE A 121 -9.97 0.51 -2.03
C ILE A 121 -8.86 0.80 -1.00
N TYR A 122 -9.25 1.23 0.18
CA TYR A 122 -8.33 1.55 1.27
C TYR A 122 -8.68 0.76 2.53
N ILE A 123 -7.74 0.72 3.48
CA ILE A 123 -7.99 0.18 4.82
C ILE A 123 -7.95 1.35 5.80
N ASP A 124 -8.96 1.48 6.63
CA ASP A 124 -9.09 2.59 7.58
C ASP A 124 -8.46 2.24 8.92
N PHE A 125 -7.32 2.84 9.22
CA PHE A 125 -6.58 2.69 10.48
C PHE A 125 -6.87 3.84 11.45
N SER A 126 -7.92 4.60 11.25
CA SER A 126 -8.21 5.78 12.07
C SER A 126 -8.66 5.43 13.49
N ASN A 127 -9.22 4.26 13.69
CA ASN A 127 -9.68 3.80 15.00
C ASN A 127 -8.71 2.75 15.55
N ASP A 128 -7.99 3.10 16.61
CA ASP A 128 -6.99 2.21 17.20
C ASP A 128 -7.58 0.91 17.76
N LYS A 129 -8.87 0.88 18.06
CA LYS A 129 -9.56 -0.34 18.54
C LYS A 129 -9.61 -1.43 17.47
N ASP A 130 -9.61 -1.05 16.21
CA ASP A 130 -9.67 -1.98 15.09
C ASP A 130 -8.31 -2.28 14.49
N GLU A 131 -7.23 -1.82 15.10
CA GLU A 131 -5.89 -1.88 14.51
C GLU A 131 -5.45 -3.32 14.20
N GLU A 132 -5.65 -4.26 15.13
CA GLU A 132 -5.27 -5.67 14.89
C GLU A 132 -6.07 -6.30 13.76
N TYR A 133 -7.35 -6.01 13.66
CA TYR A 133 -8.19 -6.49 12.57
C TYR A 133 -7.72 -5.92 11.22
N ASN A 134 -7.45 -4.63 11.17
CA ASN A 134 -7.00 -3.96 9.95
C ASN A 134 -5.60 -4.41 9.55
N LEU A 135 -4.74 -4.63 10.54
CA LEU A 135 -3.39 -5.12 10.31
C LEU A 135 -3.41 -6.55 9.75
N ASP A 136 -4.29 -7.40 10.26
CA ASP A 136 -4.46 -8.76 9.72
C ASP A 136 -4.87 -8.72 8.24
N GLU A 137 -5.82 -7.87 7.88
CA GLU A 137 -6.26 -7.70 6.50
C GLU A 137 -5.11 -7.24 5.60
N LEU A 138 -4.35 -6.25 6.06
CA LEU A 138 -3.20 -5.74 5.31
C LEU A 138 -2.14 -6.82 5.12
N LEU A 139 -1.78 -7.54 6.18
CA LEU A 139 -0.77 -8.58 6.12
C LEU A 139 -1.18 -9.72 5.18
N ARG A 140 -2.45 -10.10 5.19
CA ARG A 140 -2.95 -11.11 4.26
C ARG A 140 -2.82 -10.67 2.82
N THR A 141 -3.06 -9.41 2.54
CA THR A 141 -2.86 -8.83 1.21
C THR A 141 -1.39 -8.85 0.81
N LEU A 142 -0.52 -8.37 1.70
CA LEU A 142 0.91 -8.27 1.41
C LEU A 142 1.57 -9.65 1.25
N LEU A 143 1.13 -10.63 2.02
CA LEU A 143 1.69 -11.98 2.03
C LEU A 143 0.95 -12.94 1.11
N ASN A 144 -0.06 -12.45 0.40
CA ASN A 144 -0.91 -13.27 -0.48
C ASN A 144 -1.49 -14.49 0.26
N ALA A 145 -2.05 -14.24 1.44
CA ALA A 145 -2.63 -15.25 2.32
C ALA A 145 -4.08 -14.92 2.65
N PRO A 146 -5.01 -15.02 1.69
CA PRO A 146 -6.39 -14.61 1.89
C PRO A 146 -7.07 -15.41 3.00
N LEU A 147 -7.94 -14.75 3.76
CA LEU A 147 -8.70 -15.39 4.83
C LEU A 147 -9.62 -16.49 4.27
N PHE A 148 -10.22 -16.23 3.12
CA PHE A 148 -11.07 -17.20 2.43
C PHE A 148 -10.41 -17.57 1.12
N GLU A 149 -9.90 -18.79 1.06
CA GLU A 149 -9.25 -19.28 -0.15
C GLU A 149 -10.29 -19.48 -1.25
N LYS A 150 -9.99 -18.94 -2.44
CA LYS A 150 -10.87 -19.11 -3.58
C LYS A 150 -10.82 -20.55 -4.07
N PRO A 151 -11.97 -21.25 -4.15
CA PRO A 151 -11.97 -22.63 -4.65
C PRO A 151 -11.49 -22.71 -6.09
N GLN A 152 -10.93 -23.84 -6.42
CA GLN A 152 -10.59 -24.12 -7.81
C GLN A 152 -11.85 -24.31 -8.64
N ILE A 153 -11.73 -24.04 -9.92
CA ILE A 153 -12.85 -24.23 -10.85
C ILE A 153 -13.11 -25.72 -11.00
N GLY A 154 -14.34 -26.13 -10.72
CA GLY A 154 -14.78 -27.49 -10.93
C GLY A 154 -15.05 -27.78 -12.42
N SER A 155 -15.43 -29.02 -12.71
CA SER A 155 -15.80 -29.40 -14.06
C SER A 155 -17.13 -28.78 -14.47
N ASN A 156 -17.31 -28.54 -15.78
CA ASN A 156 -18.56 -28.06 -16.31
C ASN A 156 -19.65 -29.14 -16.12
N PRO A 157 -20.77 -28.85 -15.42
CA PRO A 157 -21.83 -29.84 -15.21
C PRO A 157 -22.65 -30.16 -16.47
N PHE A 158 -22.49 -29.37 -17.52
CA PHE A 158 -23.24 -29.56 -18.75
C PHE A 158 -22.35 -30.09 -19.86
N THR A 159 -22.42 -31.39 -20.12
CA THR A 159 -21.66 -31.99 -21.22
C THR A 159 -22.43 -31.84 -22.52
N PRO A 160 -21.83 -31.23 -23.57
CA PRO A 160 -22.50 -31.12 -24.87
C PRO A 160 -22.82 -32.51 -25.42
N MET A 161 -24.02 -32.66 -25.97
CA MET A 161 -24.47 -33.97 -26.46
C MET A 161 -23.62 -34.53 -27.61
N ASN A 162 -23.08 -33.64 -28.43
CA ASN A 162 -22.22 -34.05 -29.54
C ASN A 162 -20.85 -34.54 -29.08
N GLN A 163 -20.48 -34.29 -27.86
CA GLN A 163 -19.24 -34.81 -27.26
C GLN A 163 -19.47 -36.13 -26.54
N SER A 164 -20.67 -36.39 -26.10
CA SER A 164 -20.99 -37.59 -25.36
C SER A 164 -21.22 -38.82 -26.26
N ASN A 165 -21.44 -38.59 -27.54
CA ASN A 165 -21.66 -39.69 -28.46
C ASN A 165 -21.15 -39.33 -29.87
N PRO A 166 -19.86 -39.57 -30.12
CA PRO A 166 -19.28 -39.26 -31.41
C PRO A 166 -19.76 -40.13 -32.55
N ASP A 167 -20.44 -41.23 -32.24
CA ASP A 167 -20.92 -42.18 -33.27
C ASP A 167 -22.32 -41.82 -33.83
N ARG A 168 -22.86 -40.77 -33.41
CA ARG A 168 -24.15 -40.34 -33.93
C ARG A 168 -24.06 -39.65 -35.31
#